data_6c3e1c9d1bda8752f4890cd90cc8f377
#
_entry.id   6c3e1c9d1bda8752f4890cd90cc8f377
#
_cell.length_a   1.000
_cell.length_b   1.000
_cell.length_c   1.000
_cell.angle_alpha   90.00
_cell.angle_beta   90.00
_cell.angle_gamma   90.00
#
_symmetry.space_group_name_H-M   'P 1'
#
loop_
_entity.id
_entity.type
_entity.pdbx_description
1 polymer ?
#
loop_
_entity_poly.entity_id
_entity_poly.type
_entity_poly.pdbx_seq_one_letter_code
_entity_poly.pdbx_strand_id
1 'polypeptide(L)'
;WAMDHGVDSLAMTKYKPNSWKNGAYTYDHGLRFNQHYGTIENYTINNYNKYDSDGNPLADTTNRGSFSDKNERINEYLKPQFTLKDFWTINSKFSVSNILYVSLGRGGGIRSKNNMTVMPNGEMDFQGMYDYNSFHPISKSDAFYSKTLRSAGNFLVERKNNHRWVGLLSTFNYSFSKTITMAGGIDLRDYKGIHYEEIYDLVGADYVKDA
;
A
#
# COMPACT_ATOMS: atom_id res chain seq x y z
N TRP A 1 1.18 -0.21 14.88
CA TRP A 1 0.49 0.91 14.22
C TRP A 1 0.16 2.04 15.20
N ALA A 2 -0.51 1.76 16.31
CA ALA A 2 -0.87 2.77 17.30
C ALA A 2 0.35 3.44 17.95
N MET A 3 1.41 2.68 18.19
CA MET A 3 2.68 3.22 18.69
C MET A 3 3.34 4.14 17.68
N ASP A 4 3.30 3.78 16.39
CA ASP A 4 3.87 4.60 15.31
C ASP A 4 3.12 5.92 15.11
N HIS A 5 1.85 5.98 15.53
CA HIS A 5 1.00 7.17 15.41
C HIS A 5 0.80 7.91 16.74
N GLY A 6 1.51 7.53 17.79
CA GLY A 6 1.44 8.17 19.09
C GLY A 6 0.10 7.98 19.82
N VAL A 7 -0.66 6.97 19.45
CA VAL A 7 -1.91 6.61 20.14
C VAL A 7 -1.58 5.75 21.35
N ASP A 8 -2.03 6.15 22.53
CA ASP A 8 -1.81 5.40 23.74
C ASP A 8 -2.65 4.11 23.81
N SER A 9 -2.25 3.20 24.69
CA SER A 9 -2.91 1.89 24.85
C SER A 9 -4.38 2.01 25.27
N LEU A 10 -4.70 3.07 26.00
CA LEU A 10 -6.08 3.32 26.45
C LEU A 10 -6.99 3.81 25.30
N ALA A 11 -6.43 4.60 24.40
CA ALA A 11 -7.12 5.04 23.18
C ALA A 11 -7.38 3.86 22.24
N MET A 12 -6.43 2.91 22.13
CA MET A 12 -6.62 1.69 21.33
C MET A 12 -7.77 0.81 21.80
N THR A 13 -7.94 0.63 23.11
CA THR A 13 -9.06 -0.18 23.63
C THR A 13 -10.42 0.44 23.37
N LYS A 14 -10.47 1.74 23.15
CA LYS A 14 -11.69 2.49 22.81
C LYS A 14 -11.90 2.66 21.30
N TYR A 15 -10.87 2.50 20.51
CA TYR A 15 -10.96 2.65 19.06
C TYR A 15 -11.58 1.40 18.44
N LYS A 16 -12.89 1.48 18.17
CA LYS A 16 -13.61 0.47 17.39
C LYS A 16 -13.76 0.99 15.96
N PRO A 17 -13.08 0.42 14.98
CA PRO A 17 -13.33 0.78 13.59
C PRO A 17 -14.80 0.55 13.24
N ASN A 18 -15.40 1.45 12.46
CA ASN A 18 -16.80 1.32 12.04
C ASN A 18 -17.09 0.05 11.25
N SER A 19 -16.09 -0.62 10.70
CA SER A 19 -16.18 -1.93 10.05
C SER A 19 -16.42 -3.10 11.00
N TRP A 20 -16.28 -2.92 12.29
CA TRP A 20 -16.44 -3.97 13.31
C TRP A 20 -17.86 -4.01 13.88
N LYS A 21 -18.85 -3.77 13.07
CA LYS A 21 -20.24 -3.63 13.51
C LYS A 21 -20.88 -4.89 14.10
N ASN A 22 -20.29 -6.08 13.96
CA ASN A 22 -20.96 -7.35 14.24
C ASN A 22 -20.36 -8.19 15.36
N GLY A 23 -19.41 -7.69 16.15
CA GLY A 23 -18.83 -8.51 17.20
C GLY A 23 -18.55 -7.73 18.46
N ALA A 24 -19.05 -8.20 19.58
CA ALA A 24 -18.46 -7.87 20.86
C ALA A 24 -17.09 -8.53 20.90
N TYR A 25 -16.05 -7.82 20.49
CA TYR A 25 -14.68 -8.30 20.67
C TYR A 25 -14.36 -8.27 22.14
N THR A 26 -14.30 -9.43 22.74
CA THR A 26 -13.96 -9.65 24.15
C THR A 26 -12.48 -9.83 24.38
N TYR A 27 -11.66 -9.71 23.33
CA TYR A 27 -10.22 -9.94 23.43
C TYR A 27 -9.46 -8.64 23.67
N ASP A 28 -8.59 -8.67 24.67
CA ASP A 28 -7.54 -7.68 24.80
C ASP A 28 -6.44 -8.00 23.78
N HIS A 29 -6.43 -7.24 22.71
CA HIS A 29 -5.50 -7.45 21.60
C HIS A 29 -4.06 -7.02 21.92
N GLY A 30 -3.86 -6.27 23.02
CA GLY A 30 -2.55 -5.75 23.40
C GLY A 30 -1.97 -4.74 22.40
N LEU A 31 -0.80 -4.23 22.72
CA LEU A 31 -0.14 -3.13 21.96
C LEU A 31 0.41 -3.55 20.58
N ARG A 32 0.62 -4.84 20.35
CA ARG A 32 1.23 -5.37 19.13
C ARG A 32 0.22 -5.90 18.12
N PHE A 33 -1.04 -5.81 18.45
CA PHE A 33 -2.09 -6.31 17.56
C PHE A 33 -2.19 -5.50 16.26
N ASN A 34 -2.17 -6.20 15.13
CA ASN A 34 -2.38 -5.62 13.83
C ASN A 34 -3.63 -6.23 13.19
N GLN A 35 -4.72 -5.47 13.14
CA GLN A 35 -5.99 -5.91 12.53
C GLN A 35 -5.87 -6.25 11.04
N HIS A 36 -4.88 -5.72 10.34
CA HIS A 36 -4.67 -5.93 8.92
C HIS A 36 -3.85 -7.18 8.60
N TYR A 37 -3.44 -7.87 9.66
CA TYR A 37 -2.69 -9.11 9.59
C TYR A 37 -3.61 -10.32 9.57
N GLY A 38 -3.13 -11.40 9.02
CA GLY A 38 -3.73 -12.73 9.11
C GLY A 38 -2.82 -13.77 8.47
N THR A 39 -3.12 -15.02 8.72
CA THR A 39 -2.30 -16.16 8.29
C THR A 39 -3.10 -17.06 7.37
N ILE A 40 -2.43 -17.62 6.36
CA ILE A 40 -2.92 -18.75 5.59
C ILE A 40 -2.23 -19.99 6.13
N GLU A 41 -2.94 -20.78 6.92
CA GLU A 41 -2.39 -21.98 7.56
C GLU A 41 -2.48 -23.22 6.66
N ASN A 42 -3.58 -23.32 5.91
CA ASN A 42 -3.85 -24.44 5.02
C ASN A 42 -3.85 -23.94 3.59
N TYR A 43 -2.95 -24.46 2.78
CA TYR A 43 -2.91 -24.15 1.37
C TYR A 43 -2.58 -25.39 0.54
N THR A 44 -3.04 -25.36 -0.70
CA THR A 44 -2.79 -26.41 -1.69
C THR A 44 -2.00 -25.81 -2.85
N ILE A 45 -0.92 -26.46 -3.25
CA ILE A 45 -0.23 -26.08 -4.48
C ILE A 45 -0.96 -26.76 -5.63
N ASN A 46 -1.59 -25.96 -6.47
CA ASN A 46 -2.16 -26.45 -7.72
C ASN A 46 -1.01 -26.82 -8.66
N ASN A 47 -0.88 -28.09 -8.96
CA ASN A 47 0.07 -28.55 -9.96
C ASN A 47 -0.63 -28.49 -11.33
N TYR A 48 -0.52 -27.37 -12.03
CA TYR A 48 -1.16 -27.11 -13.32
C TYR A 48 -0.74 -28.08 -14.43
N ASN A 49 0.24 -28.94 -14.18
CA ASN A 49 0.69 -29.96 -15.12
C ASN A 49 -0.05 -31.27 -14.97
N LYS A 50 -0.95 -31.39 -14.00
CA LYS A 50 -1.74 -32.62 -13.79
C LYS A 50 -3.22 -32.25 -13.78
N TYR A 51 -3.93 -32.78 -14.75
CA TYR A 51 -5.37 -32.68 -14.88
C TYR A 51 -6.01 -34.06 -14.75
N ASP A 52 -7.20 -34.11 -14.18
CA ASP A 52 -8.05 -35.31 -14.24
C ASP A 52 -8.59 -35.53 -15.65
N SER A 53 -9.34 -36.63 -15.85
CA SER A 53 -9.97 -36.95 -17.12
C SER A 53 -10.99 -35.94 -17.61
N ASP A 54 -11.50 -35.10 -16.69
CA ASP A 54 -12.50 -34.08 -16.95
C ASP A 54 -11.86 -32.69 -17.17
N GLY A 55 -10.52 -32.61 -17.12
CA GLY A 55 -9.77 -31.38 -17.35
C GLY A 55 -9.70 -30.46 -16.13
N ASN A 56 -10.00 -30.97 -14.92
CA ASN A 56 -9.81 -30.21 -13.70
C ASN A 56 -8.37 -30.35 -13.22
N PRO A 57 -7.74 -29.26 -12.75
CA PRO A 57 -6.40 -29.36 -12.18
C PRO A 57 -6.43 -30.29 -10.95
N LEU A 58 -5.55 -31.27 -10.94
CA LEU A 58 -5.32 -32.10 -9.76
C LEU A 58 -4.57 -31.27 -8.73
N ALA A 59 -5.23 -30.97 -7.64
CA ALA A 59 -4.58 -30.33 -6.51
C ALA A 59 -3.53 -31.26 -5.90
N ASP A 60 -2.31 -30.78 -5.76
CA ASP A 60 -1.32 -31.47 -4.94
C ASP A 60 -1.68 -31.18 -3.46
N THR A 61 -2.30 -32.17 -2.82
CA THR A 61 -2.82 -32.07 -1.45
C THR A 61 -1.75 -32.15 -0.37
N THR A 62 -0.50 -31.94 -0.70
CA THR A 62 0.52 -31.79 0.34
C THR A 62 0.30 -30.51 1.12
N ASN A 63 -0.38 -30.63 2.26
CA ASN A 63 -0.42 -29.59 3.28
C ASN A 63 1.02 -29.23 3.68
N ARG A 64 1.51 -28.12 3.23
CA ARG A 64 2.81 -27.59 3.63
C ARG A 64 2.56 -26.52 4.69
N GLY A 65 2.37 -26.86 5.93
CA GLY A 65 2.39 -26.02 7.12
C GLY A 65 2.07 -24.51 7.00
N SER A 66 1.98 -23.80 8.06
CA SER A 66 1.64 -22.37 8.10
C SER A 66 2.45 -21.58 7.07
N PHE A 67 1.77 -21.04 6.06
CA PHE A 67 2.49 -20.69 4.85
C PHE A 67 2.84 -19.23 4.71
N SER A 68 2.05 -18.33 5.16
CA SER A 68 2.48 -16.95 5.10
C SER A 68 1.63 -16.03 5.95
N ASP A 69 2.33 -15.30 6.71
CA ASP A 69 1.84 -14.08 7.30
C ASP A 69 1.49 -13.10 6.18
N LYS A 70 0.26 -12.68 6.14
CA LYS A 70 -0.24 -11.71 5.17
C LYS A 70 -0.61 -10.41 5.88
N ASN A 71 -0.42 -9.32 5.20
CA ASN A 71 -0.86 -8.03 5.67
C ASN A 71 -1.55 -7.28 4.51
N GLU A 72 -2.80 -6.89 4.71
CA GLU A 72 -3.56 -6.18 3.70
C GLU A 72 -3.19 -4.69 3.60
N ARG A 73 -2.41 -4.16 4.54
CA ARG A 73 -2.00 -2.76 4.56
C ARG A 73 -0.53 -2.59 4.88
N ILE A 74 0.25 -2.48 3.83
CA ILE A 74 1.68 -2.17 3.90
C ILE A 74 1.89 -0.86 3.14
N ASN A 75 2.66 0.05 3.73
CA ASN A 75 3.11 1.26 3.06
C ASN A 75 4.63 1.28 3.04
N GLU A 76 5.20 1.29 1.85
CA GLU A 76 6.64 1.35 1.66
C GLU A 76 7.00 2.49 0.72
N TYR A 77 7.85 3.40 1.20
CA TYR A 77 8.26 4.57 0.44
C TYR A 77 9.74 4.85 0.60
N LEU A 78 10.38 5.11 -0.53
CA LEU A 78 11.72 5.69 -0.59
C LEU A 78 11.61 7.09 -1.19
N LYS A 79 11.98 8.12 -0.43
CA LYS A 79 11.84 9.54 -0.84
C LYS A 79 13.15 10.31 -0.64
N PRO A 80 14.23 9.97 -1.39
CA PRO A 80 15.45 10.74 -1.33
C PRO A 80 15.19 12.18 -1.81
N GLN A 81 15.82 13.11 -1.12
CA GLN A 81 15.80 14.53 -1.45
C GLN A 81 17.23 15.09 -1.44
N PHE A 82 17.59 15.76 -2.50
CA PHE A 82 18.86 16.49 -2.63
C PHE A 82 18.57 17.97 -2.70
N THR A 83 19.34 18.74 -1.97
CA THR A 83 19.18 20.19 -1.92
C THR A 83 20.56 20.84 -2.01
N LEU A 84 20.73 21.72 -2.98
CA LEU A 84 21.88 22.61 -3.10
C LEU A 84 21.43 24.02 -2.74
N LYS A 85 22.14 24.64 -1.80
CA LYS A 85 21.88 26.02 -1.37
C LYS A 85 23.11 26.85 -1.60
N ASP A 86 22.93 28.02 -2.15
CA ASP A 86 23.94 29.04 -2.20
C ASP A 86 23.42 30.38 -1.69
N PHE A 87 24.34 31.21 -1.28
CA PHE A 87 24.07 32.56 -0.79
C PHE A 87 25.14 33.51 -1.27
N TRP A 88 24.72 34.57 -1.94
CA TRP A 88 25.60 35.57 -2.52
C TRP A 88 25.37 36.95 -1.89
N THR A 89 26.38 37.51 -1.27
CA THR A 89 26.37 38.92 -0.88
C THR A 89 27.09 39.69 -1.98
N ILE A 90 26.32 40.27 -2.90
CA ILE A 90 26.86 40.98 -4.05
C ILE A 90 27.51 42.28 -3.61
N ASN A 91 26.88 42.98 -2.67
CA ASN A 91 27.42 44.16 -2.01
C ASN A 91 26.67 44.38 -0.67
N SER A 92 27.01 45.46 0.04
CA SER A 92 26.41 45.81 1.36
C SER A 92 24.89 46.02 1.33
N LYS A 93 24.28 46.17 0.15
CA LYS A 93 22.86 46.44 -0.03
C LYS A 93 22.09 45.33 -0.70
N PHE A 94 22.79 44.38 -1.38
CA PHE A 94 22.16 43.39 -2.23
C PHE A 94 22.67 41.98 -1.94
N SER A 95 21.78 41.09 -1.62
CA SER A 95 22.05 39.66 -1.45
C SER A 95 21.03 38.80 -2.19
N VAL A 96 21.49 37.63 -2.61
CA VAL A 96 20.67 36.61 -3.31
C VAL A 96 20.88 35.26 -2.63
N SER A 97 19.82 34.51 -2.47
CA SER A 97 19.86 33.13 -1.99
C SER A 97 19.15 32.24 -2.98
N ASN A 98 19.80 31.13 -3.37
CA ASN A 98 19.23 30.17 -4.26
C ASN A 98 19.15 28.79 -3.58
N ILE A 99 18.07 28.08 -3.85
CA ILE A 99 17.86 26.71 -3.40
C ILE A 99 17.41 25.90 -4.61
N LEU A 100 18.29 25.03 -5.08
CA LEU A 100 17.95 24.00 -6.06
C LEU A 100 17.65 22.71 -5.28
N TYR A 101 16.52 22.06 -5.57
CA TYR A 101 16.17 20.81 -4.95
C TYR A 101 15.60 19.80 -5.93
N VAL A 102 15.89 18.52 -5.66
CA VAL A 102 15.35 17.37 -6.38
C VAL A 102 14.84 16.38 -5.36
N SER A 103 13.60 15.96 -5.51
CA SER A 103 12.99 14.88 -4.72
C SER A 103 12.49 13.78 -5.65
N LEU A 104 12.88 12.55 -5.35
CA LEU A 104 12.47 11.37 -6.09
C LEU A 104 11.71 10.46 -5.13
N GLY A 105 10.40 10.34 -5.31
CA GLY A 105 9.56 9.45 -4.53
C GLY A 105 9.27 8.17 -5.30
N ARG A 106 9.48 7.03 -4.65
CA ARG A 106 9.06 5.71 -5.14
C ARG A 106 8.43 4.95 -4.02
N GLY A 107 7.37 4.22 -4.32
CA GLY A 107 6.72 3.36 -3.37
C GLY A 107 5.23 3.34 -3.54
N GLY A 108 4.58 2.62 -2.63
CA GLY A 108 3.14 2.40 -2.72
C GLY A 108 2.57 1.87 -1.43
N GLY A 109 1.29 1.54 -1.50
CA GLY A 109 0.59 0.88 -0.41
C GLY A 109 -0.16 -0.33 -0.91
N ILE A 110 0.02 -1.46 -0.22
CA ILE A 110 -0.71 -2.69 -0.46
C ILE A 110 -2.05 -2.60 0.25
N ARG A 111 -3.09 -3.13 -0.40
CA ARG A 111 -4.42 -3.29 0.19
C ARG A 111 -5.22 -4.38 -0.53
N SER A 112 -6.25 -4.88 0.12
CA SER A 112 -7.24 -5.72 -0.56
C SER A 112 -8.06 -4.89 -1.58
N LYS A 113 -8.40 -5.51 -2.70
CA LYS A 113 -9.20 -4.85 -3.74
C LYS A 113 -10.62 -4.60 -3.26
N ASN A 114 -11.21 -5.60 -2.60
CA ASN A 114 -12.53 -5.54 -2.00
C ASN A 114 -12.44 -5.62 -0.47
N ASN A 115 -13.54 -5.39 0.21
CA ASN A 115 -13.61 -5.55 1.65
C ASN A 115 -13.31 -7.00 2.04
N MET A 116 -12.51 -7.16 3.08
CA MET A 116 -12.22 -8.46 3.68
C MET A 116 -13.12 -8.73 4.87
N THR A 117 -13.36 -10.00 5.13
CA THR A 117 -13.99 -10.46 6.36
C THR A 117 -13.00 -10.33 7.51
N VAL A 118 -13.52 -10.00 8.69
CA VAL A 118 -12.73 -9.96 9.92
C VAL A 118 -13.13 -11.16 10.76
N MET A 119 -12.15 -11.90 11.24
CA MET A 119 -12.35 -13.05 12.11
C MET A 119 -12.76 -12.60 13.53
N PRO A 120 -13.33 -13.51 14.35
CA PRO A 120 -13.69 -13.19 15.74
C PRO A 120 -12.52 -12.66 16.59
N ASN A 121 -11.29 -13.08 16.30
CA ASN A 121 -10.08 -12.57 16.96
C ASN A 121 -9.66 -11.17 16.47
N GLY A 122 -10.36 -10.56 15.52
CA GLY A 122 -10.11 -9.22 15.01
C GLY A 122 -9.10 -9.15 13.87
N GLU A 123 -8.52 -10.26 13.45
CA GLU A 123 -7.61 -10.33 12.30
C GLU A 123 -8.36 -10.46 10.98
N MET A 124 -7.71 -10.16 9.87
CA MET A 124 -8.26 -10.35 8.53
C MET A 124 -8.30 -11.83 8.15
N ASP A 125 -9.43 -12.27 7.60
CA ASP A 125 -9.67 -13.65 7.18
C ASP A 125 -8.98 -13.95 5.84
N PHE A 126 -7.66 -14.09 5.89
CA PHE A 126 -6.88 -14.48 4.71
C PHE A 126 -7.07 -15.95 4.33
N GLN A 127 -7.34 -16.82 5.32
CA GLN A 127 -7.64 -18.22 5.03
C GLN A 127 -8.93 -18.35 4.24
N GLY A 128 -10.00 -17.70 4.68
CA GLY A 128 -11.28 -17.73 3.96
C GLY A 128 -11.19 -17.10 2.56
N MET A 129 -10.37 -16.05 2.39
CA MET A 129 -10.08 -15.47 1.07
C MET A 129 -9.34 -16.46 0.16
N TYR A 130 -8.32 -17.15 0.68
CA TYR A 130 -7.58 -18.17 -0.04
C TYR A 130 -8.47 -19.36 -0.42
N ASP A 131 -9.26 -19.87 0.52
CA ASP A 131 -10.13 -21.01 0.31
C ASP A 131 -11.20 -20.69 -0.76
N TYR A 132 -11.79 -19.49 -0.69
CA TYR A 132 -12.70 -19.04 -1.74
C TYR A 132 -12.01 -18.98 -3.09
N ASN A 133 -10.87 -18.30 -3.19
CA ASN A 133 -10.15 -18.12 -4.45
C ASN A 133 -9.70 -19.46 -5.06
N SER A 134 -9.28 -20.41 -4.22
CA SER A 134 -8.71 -21.69 -4.67
C SER A 134 -9.78 -22.74 -5.00
N PHE A 135 -10.95 -22.69 -4.34
CA PHE A 135 -11.89 -23.82 -4.36
C PHE A 135 -13.32 -23.47 -4.76
N HIS A 136 -13.68 -22.19 -4.98
CA HIS A 136 -15.03 -21.86 -5.39
C HIS A 136 -15.39 -22.50 -6.75
N PRO A 137 -16.65 -22.93 -6.96
CA PRO A 137 -17.06 -23.48 -8.25
C PRO A 137 -16.90 -22.48 -9.39
N ILE A 138 -16.41 -22.93 -10.53
CA ILE A 138 -16.29 -22.10 -11.73
C ILE A 138 -17.68 -21.72 -12.20
N SER A 139 -18.00 -20.45 -12.16
CA SER A 139 -19.29 -19.93 -12.58
C SER A 139 -19.44 -19.97 -14.12
N LYS A 140 -20.67 -19.85 -14.63
CA LYS A 140 -20.91 -19.76 -16.08
C LYS A 140 -20.17 -18.57 -16.72
N SER A 141 -20.02 -17.47 -16.00
CA SER A 141 -19.26 -16.31 -16.47
C SER A 141 -17.76 -16.56 -16.47
N ASP A 142 -17.26 -17.32 -15.50
CA ASP A 142 -15.85 -17.71 -15.45
C ASP A 142 -15.51 -18.72 -16.54
N ALA A 143 -16.41 -19.65 -16.83
CA ALA A 143 -16.25 -20.63 -17.88
C ALA A 143 -16.08 -20.02 -19.29
N PHE A 144 -16.47 -18.75 -19.46
CA PHE A 144 -16.19 -17.98 -20.68
C PHE A 144 -14.67 -17.70 -20.83
N TYR A 145 -13.99 -17.42 -19.72
CA TYR A 145 -12.54 -17.14 -19.71
C TYR A 145 -11.73 -18.42 -19.55
N SER A 146 -12.12 -19.28 -18.63
CA SER A 146 -11.48 -20.57 -18.39
C SER A 146 -12.45 -21.58 -17.77
N LYS A 147 -12.35 -22.84 -18.20
CA LYS A 147 -13.11 -23.95 -17.62
C LYS A 147 -12.40 -24.59 -16.42
N THR A 148 -11.11 -24.29 -16.23
CA THR A 148 -10.26 -24.93 -15.23
C THR A 148 -9.64 -23.95 -14.24
N LEU A 149 -9.38 -22.70 -14.67
CA LEU A 149 -8.77 -21.67 -13.85
C LEU A 149 -9.86 -20.86 -13.11
N ARG A 150 -9.54 -20.41 -11.91
CA ARG A 150 -10.43 -19.64 -11.04
C ARG A 150 -10.08 -18.19 -10.99
N SER A 151 -11.08 -17.35 -11.16
CA SER A 151 -10.92 -15.91 -11.01
C SER A 151 -10.86 -15.52 -9.53
N ALA A 152 -10.07 -14.51 -9.21
CA ALA A 152 -10.05 -13.96 -7.86
C ALA A 152 -11.38 -13.32 -7.49
N GLY A 153 -11.96 -13.71 -6.35
CA GLY A 153 -13.08 -12.99 -5.75
C GLY A 153 -12.61 -11.73 -5.02
N ASN A 154 -11.45 -11.83 -4.40
CA ASN A 154 -10.71 -10.72 -3.82
C ASN A 154 -9.21 -11.01 -3.91
N PHE A 155 -8.38 -9.97 -3.94
CA PHE A 155 -6.93 -10.07 -4.11
C PHE A 155 -6.24 -8.82 -3.56
N LEU A 156 -4.93 -8.89 -3.38
CA LEU A 156 -4.15 -7.75 -2.95
C LEU A 156 -3.63 -6.97 -4.16
N VAL A 157 -3.74 -5.67 -4.08
CA VAL A 157 -3.21 -4.72 -5.06
C VAL A 157 -2.21 -3.80 -4.41
N GLU A 158 -1.20 -3.40 -5.15
CA GLU A 158 -0.29 -2.35 -4.76
C GLU A 158 -0.59 -1.08 -5.54
N ARG A 159 -0.86 0.01 -4.83
CA ARG A 159 -1.02 1.34 -5.41
C ARG A 159 0.29 2.08 -5.39
N LYS A 160 0.92 2.16 -6.54
CA LYS A 160 2.18 2.89 -6.72
C LYS A 160 1.93 4.40 -6.80
N ASN A 161 2.70 5.14 -6.02
CA ASN A 161 2.69 6.60 -5.99
C ASN A 161 4.12 7.12 -6.18
N ASN A 162 4.58 7.07 -7.42
CA ASN A 162 5.92 7.56 -7.75
C ASN A 162 5.85 9.04 -8.14
N HIS A 163 6.86 9.80 -7.77
CA HIS A 163 6.93 11.20 -8.15
C HIS A 163 8.36 11.69 -8.32
N ARG A 164 8.51 12.63 -9.20
CA ARG A 164 9.72 13.43 -9.39
C ARG A 164 9.36 14.89 -9.16
N TRP A 165 10.12 15.53 -8.33
CA TRP A 165 10.00 16.95 -8.05
C TRP A 165 11.34 17.62 -8.21
N VAL A 166 11.42 18.65 -9.06
CA VAL A 166 12.60 19.50 -9.24
C VAL A 166 12.14 20.93 -9.04
N GLY A 167 12.89 21.70 -8.28
CA GLY A 167 12.54 23.10 -8.07
C GLY A 167 13.74 23.99 -7.82
N LEU A 168 13.57 25.24 -8.21
CA LEU A 168 14.49 26.33 -7.95
C LEU A 168 13.75 27.44 -7.24
N LEU A 169 14.16 27.73 -6.02
CA LEU A 169 13.72 28.91 -5.27
C LEU A 169 14.87 29.90 -5.23
N SER A 170 14.69 31.06 -5.82
CA SER A 170 15.65 32.16 -5.78
C SER A 170 14.99 33.36 -5.10
N THR A 171 15.65 33.89 -4.08
CA THR A 171 15.20 35.07 -3.35
C THR A 171 16.27 36.12 -3.30
N PHE A 172 15.86 37.38 -3.30
CA PHE A 172 16.79 38.49 -3.15
C PHE A 172 16.31 39.46 -2.06
N ASN A 173 17.27 40.16 -1.47
CA ASN A 173 17.04 41.27 -0.57
C ASN A 173 17.84 42.46 -1.08
N TYR A 174 17.18 43.62 -1.13
CA TYR A 174 17.81 44.87 -1.54
C TYR A 174 17.45 45.99 -0.56
N SER A 175 18.48 46.61 0.02
CA SER A 175 18.34 47.76 0.95
C SER A 175 18.52 49.07 0.20
N PHE A 176 17.43 49.74 -0.05
CA PHE A 176 17.45 51.09 -0.67
C PHE A 176 18.07 52.15 0.28
N SER A 177 17.74 52.05 1.55
CA SER A 177 18.25 52.93 2.61
C SER A 177 18.38 52.14 3.93
N LYS A 178 18.76 52.82 5.02
CA LYS A 178 18.83 52.19 6.34
C LYS A 178 17.44 51.77 6.88
N THR A 179 16.36 52.31 6.32
CA THR A 179 15.00 52.10 6.79
C THR A 179 14.11 51.39 5.77
N ILE A 180 14.55 51.25 4.53
CA ILE A 180 13.74 50.65 3.46
C ILE A 180 14.49 49.48 2.86
N THR A 181 13.90 48.29 2.98
CA THR A 181 14.40 47.05 2.37
C THR A 181 13.29 46.44 1.53
N MET A 182 13.63 45.94 0.36
CA MET A 182 12.75 45.15 -0.50
C MET A 182 13.24 43.71 -0.56
N ALA A 183 12.33 42.76 -0.45
CA ALA A 183 12.57 41.36 -0.67
C ALA A 183 11.66 40.84 -1.78
N GLY A 184 12.16 39.94 -2.61
CA GLY A 184 11.37 39.29 -3.66
C GLY A 184 12.05 37.98 -4.09
N GLY A 185 11.38 37.25 -4.97
CA GLY A 185 11.96 36.00 -5.46
C GLY A 185 11.11 35.32 -6.53
N ILE A 186 11.65 34.21 -7.01
CA ILE A 186 11.03 33.33 -8.02
C ILE A 186 11.05 31.91 -7.47
N ASP A 187 9.92 31.22 -7.58
CA ASP A 187 9.79 29.80 -7.25
C ASP A 187 9.36 29.05 -8.53
N LEU A 188 10.25 28.26 -9.08
CA LEU A 188 10.02 27.45 -10.27
C LEU A 188 9.98 25.98 -9.87
N ARG A 189 8.96 25.26 -10.30
CA ARG A 189 8.77 23.84 -9.96
C ARG A 189 8.35 23.04 -11.19
N ASP A 190 8.99 21.87 -11.35
CA ASP A 190 8.53 20.81 -12.25
C ASP A 190 8.14 19.61 -11.39
N TYR A 191 6.93 19.09 -11.61
CA TYR A 191 6.41 17.94 -10.90
C TYR A 191 5.85 16.93 -11.86
N LYS A 192 6.26 15.66 -11.69
CA LYS A 192 5.66 14.53 -12.40
C LYS A 192 5.23 13.47 -11.38
N GLY A 193 3.94 13.21 -11.29
CA GLY A 193 3.34 12.08 -10.57
C GLY A 193 3.05 10.93 -11.53
N ILE A 194 3.32 9.70 -11.08
CA ILE A 194 2.97 8.47 -11.80
C ILE A 194 2.23 7.60 -10.78
N HIS A 195 0.93 7.43 -11.01
CA HIS A 195 0.04 6.67 -10.15
C HIS A 195 -0.56 5.53 -10.95
N TYR A 196 -0.43 4.31 -10.43
CA TYR A 196 -1.03 3.12 -11.03
C TYR A 196 -1.26 2.07 -9.95
N GLU A 197 -2.07 1.09 -10.31
CA GLU A 197 -2.38 -0.06 -9.48
C GLU A 197 -1.89 -1.31 -10.19
N GLU A 198 -1.23 -2.20 -9.48
CA GLU A 198 -0.79 -3.50 -9.99
C GLU A 198 -1.23 -4.60 -9.04
N ILE A 199 -1.40 -5.80 -9.57
CA ILE A 199 -1.71 -6.98 -8.78
C ILE A 199 -0.48 -7.30 -7.93
N TYR A 200 -0.68 -7.40 -6.61
CA TYR A 200 0.38 -7.76 -5.68
C TYR A 200 0.36 -9.25 -5.35
N ASP A 201 -0.81 -9.79 -5.01
CA ASP A 201 -0.97 -11.20 -4.65
C ASP A 201 -2.42 -11.64 -4.94
N LEU A 202 -2.57 -12.72 -5.69
CA LEU A 202 -3.89 -13.28 -6.04
C LEU A 202 -4.52 -14.10 -4.92
N VAL A 203 -3.75 -14.40 -3.87
CA VAL A 203 -4.19 -15.15 -2.68
C VAL A 203 -4.93 -16.43 -3.10
N GLY A 204 -4.23 -17.30 -3.85
CA GLY A 204 -4.74 -18.60 -4.28
C GLY A 204 -5.59 -18.63 -5.55
N ALA A 205 -5.90 -17.50 -6.16
CA ALA A 205 -6.56 -17.45 -7.46
C ALA A 205 -5.57 -17.58 -8.61
N ASP A 206 -6.09 -17.86 -9.79
CA ASP A 206 -5.29 -18.05 -11.01
C ASP A 206 -5.22 -16.76 -11.85
N TYR A 207 -6.29 -15.95 -11.82
CA TYR A 207 -6.36 -14.72 -12.62
C TYR A 207 -7.37 -13.72 -12.03
N VAL A 208 -7.32 -12.51 -12.56
CA VAL A 208 -8.30 -11.44 -12.30
C VAL A 208 -9.06 -11.14 -13.58
N LYS A 209 -10.37 -10.96 -13.47
CA LYS A 209 -11.17 -10.42 -14.58
C LYS A 209 -11.01 -8.90 -14.61
N ASP A 210 -10.60 -8.36 -15.74
CA ASP A 210 -10.73 -6.94 -16.01
C ASP A 210 -12.22 -6.58 -16.11
N ALA A 211 -12.63 -5.52 -15.37
CA ALA A 211 -14.00 -5.04 -15.35
C ALA A 211 -14.21 -3.98 -16.41
#